data_bc3235be698f6d5272b03722c5354ec9
#
_entry.id   bc3235be698f6d5272b03722c5354ec9
#
_cell.length_a   1.000
_cell.length_b   1.000
_cell.length_c   1.000
_cell.angle_alpha   90.00
_cell.angle_beta   90.00
_cell.angle_gamma   90.00
#
_symmetry.space_group_name_H-M   'P 1'
#
loop_
_entity.id
_entity.type
_entity.pdbx_description
1 polymer ?
#
loop_
_entity_poly.entity_id
_entity_poly.type
_entity_poly.pdbx_seq_one_letter_code
_entity_poly.pdbx_strand_id
1 'polypeptide(L)'
;MALLTCCASWMCFADQIVLKDGDRVTGSIVKKDGATVTVQSKNFGLIQLKWDDIASVVTDQPLNVVLNGDKTLKGSLQTANDRIEVAAPGGPQSVEAGEIVALRNDAEQKSYERLLRPGLLDLWTITGSLNIAGTKGNARTSTLTTPINFVRASRTSRTTAYFNSIRSRAEVNGVDAQTAQAIRGGWGYSRNVSKRAFVNGFNDYEYDKFQSLDLRVVLGGGLGYQLWTRESGRLSVVGGAAWNREKFSPETAPAFTRNSAEAYWGNDFNYKLNARTSLTQAFRMFNNMSNGGQYRVNFDIGAATQLTKWLTWNVSVSDRYLSNPVAGRKNNDLLYTTGLGFTFAR
;
A
#
# COMPACT_ATOMS: atom_id res chain seq x y z
N MET A 1 -24.64 28.55 58.14
CA MET A 1 -23.83 27.55 57.47
C MET A 1 -23.93 27.80 55.95
N ALA A 2 -22.98 28.57 55.41
CA ALA A 2 -22.98 28.95 54.03
C ALA A 2 -22.10 27.99 53.27
N LEU A 3 -22.69 27.23 52.33
CA LEU A 3 -21.97 26.37 51.37
C LEU A 3 -21.34 27.25 50.29
N LEU A 4 -20.02 27.38 50.33
CA LEU A 4 -19.24 27.92 49.17
C LEU A 4 -19.13 26.83 48.12
N THR A 5 -19.92 26.99 47.03
CA THR A 5 -19.77 26.16 45.83
C THR A 5 -18.58 26.68 45.04
N CYS A 6 -17.48 25.99 45.09
CA CYS A 6 -16.29 26.28 44.28
C CYS A 6 -16.57 25.83 42.84
N CYS A 7 -16.92 26.80 41.96
CA CYS A 7 -16.94 26.59 40.52
C CYS A 7 -15.51 26.43 40.03
N ALA A 8 -15.06 25.21 39.88
CA ALA A 8 -13.85 24.92 39.14
C ALA A 8 -14.13 25.19 37.66
N SER A 9 -13.71 26.38 37.21
CA SER A 9 -13.67 26.72 35.77
C SER A 9 -12.73 25.76 35.08
N TRP A 10 -13.27 24.83 34.31
CA TRP A 10 -12.49 24.07 33.37
C TRP A 10 -12.00 25.06 32.31
N MET A 11 -10.77 25.55 32.45
CA MET A 11 -10.10 26.30 31.39
C MET A 11 -9.99 25.37 30.19
N CYS A 12 -10.73 25.66 29.16
CA CYS A 12 -10.63 24.99 27.87
C CYS A 12 -9.36 25.56 27.19
N PHE A 13 -8.25 24.85 27.37
CA PHE A 13 -6.99 25.21 26.76
C PHE A 13 -7.09 24.97 25.23
N ALA A 14 -6.92 26.00 24.45
CA ALA A 14 -6.93 25.92 23.01
C ALA A 14 -5.94 26.94 22.45
N ASP A 15 -5.13 26.50 21.49
CA ASP A 15 -4.20 27.40 20.81
C ASP A 15 -4.97 28.51 20.09
N GLN A 16 -4.41 29.70 20.05
CA GLN A 16 -4.95 30.86 19.37
C GLN A 16 -4.02 31.30 18.26
N ILE A 17 -4.57 31.46 17.07
CA ILE A 17 -3.87 31.95 15.89
C ILE A 17 -4.62 33.18 15.40
N VAL A 18 -3.91 34.26 15.23
CA VAL A 18 -4.45 35.51 14.65
C VAL A 18 -3.83 35.69 13.27
N LEU A 19 -4.64 35.91 12.28
CA LEU A 19 -4.21 36.17 10.91
C LEU A 19 -3.94 37.66 10.70
N LYS A 20 -3.20 38.02 9.66
CA LYS A 20 -2.85 39.40 9.31
C LYS A 20 -4.06 40.26 8.93
N ASP A 21 -5.15 39.65 8.49
CA ASP A 21 -6.44 40.29 8.22
C ASP A 21 -7.29 40.54 9.47
N GLY A 22 -6.84 40.05 10.63
CA GLY A 22 -7.51 40.14 11.92
C GLY A 22 -8.38 38.97 12.31
N ASP A 23 -8.58 37.99 11.43
CA ASP A 23 -9.32 36.78 11.74
C ASP A 23 -8.63 35.96 12.82
N ARG A 24 -9.42 35.29 13.67
CA ARG A 24 -8.94 34.48 14.77
C ARG A 24 -9.41 33.04 14.63
N VAL A 25 -8.45 32.11 14.69
CA VAL A 25 -8.71 30.67 14.68
C VAL A 25 -8.32 30.10 16.03
N THR A 26 -9.28 29.43 16.67
CA THR A 26 -9.07 28.72 17.93
C THR A 26 -9.15 27.23 17.70
N GLY A 27 -8.15 26.50 18.19
CA GLY A 27 -8.07 25.04 18.02
C GLY A 27 -6.74 24.53 18.53
N SER A 28 -6.39 23.29 18.21
CA SER A 28 -5.08 22.71 18.52
C SER A 28 -4.24 22.62 17.24
N ILE A 29 -3.03 23.15 17.27
CA ILE A 29 -2.08 23.01 16.17
C ILE A 29 -1.67 21.55 16.08
N VAL A 30 -1.97 20.92 14.95
CA VAL A 30 -1.61 19.55 14.65
C VAL A 30 -0.19 19.49 14.10
N LYS A 31 0.03 20.25 13.01
CA LYS A 31 1.33 20.35 12.34
C LYS A 31 1.49 21.60 11.47
N LYS A 32 2.73 21.97 11.20
CA LYS A 32 3.18 22.80 10.10
C LYS A 32 4.12 22.02 9.24
N ASP A 33 3.83 21.90 7.96
CA ASP A 33 4.71 21.34 6.95
C ASP A 33 4.82 22.32 5.77
N GLY A 34 6.04 22.74 5.45
CA GLY A 34 6.27 23.77 4.44
C GLY A 34 5.56 25.10 4.79
N ALA A 35 4.77 25.62 3.86
CA ALA A 35 4.03 26.86 4.01
C ALA A 35 2.64 26.72 4.67
N THR A 36 2.24 25.52 5.12
CA THR A 36 0.89 25.27 5.62
C THR A 36 0.88 24.81 7.06
N VAL A 37 0.02 25.40 7.88
CA VAL A 37 -0.31 24.96 9.25
C VAL A 37 -1.68 24.29 9.25
N THR A 38 -1.77 23.14 9.87
CA THR A 38 -3.02 22.42 10.09
C THR A 38 -3.43 22.56 11.55
N VAL A 39 -4.65 23.03 11.76
CA VAL A 39 -5.26 23.28 13.07
C VAL A 39 -6.52 22.43 13.20
N GLN A 40 -6.66 21.73 14.30
CA GLN A 40 -7.88 21.03 14.66
C GLN A 40 -8.81 21.96 15.42
N SER A 41 -9.81 22.52 14.74
CA SER A 41 -10.88 23.30 15.37
C SER A 41 -11.98 22.40 15.89
N LYS A 42 -12.58 22.77 17.01
CA LYS A 42 -13.71 22.04 17.62
C LYS A 42 -14.94 22.03 16.70
N ASN A 43 -15.21 23.15 16.03
CA ASN A 43 -16.44 23.33 15.27
C ASN A 43 -16.27 23.08 13.76
N PHE A 44 -15.06 23.29 13.22
CA PHE A 44 -14.79 23.25 11.78
C PHE A 44 -13.94 22.04 11.35
N GLY A 45 -13.52 21.19 12.29
CA GLY A 45 -12.63 20.06 11.99
C GLY A 45 -11.20 20.54 11.68
N LEU A 46 -10.54 19.92 10.68
CA LEU A 46 -9.19 20.30 10.27
C LEU A 46 -9.24 21.51 9.34
N ILE A 47 -8.58 22.60 9.76
CA ILE A 47 -8.42 23.84 8.99
C ILE A 47 -6.95 23.93 8.55
N GLN A 48 -6.73 24.35 7.32
CA GLN A 48 -5.40 24.65 6.79
C GLN A 48 -5.23 26.15 6.60
N LEU A 49 -4.19 26.71 7.19
CA LEU A 49 -3.81 28.12 7.14
C LEU A 49 -2.44 28.23 6.47
N LYS A 50 -2.22 29.30 5.72
CA LYS A 50 -0.87 29.63 5.23
C LYS A 50 -0.06 30.21 6.38
N TRP A 51 1.18 29.73 6.54
CA TRP A 51 2.07 30.22 7.60
C TRP A 51 2.36 31.70 7.49
N ASP A 52 2.53 32.18 6.27
CA ASP A 52 2.83 33.59 5.99
C ASP A 52 1.68 34.57 6.28
N ASP A 53 0.44 34.06 6.37
CA ASP A 53 -0.75 34.85 6.69
C ASP A 53 -0.98 34.97 8.22
N ILE A 54 -0.16 34.30 9.04
CA ILE A 54 -0.26 34.36 10.51
C ILE A 54 0.45 35.57 11.03
N ALA A 55 -0.26 36.38 11.81
CA ALA A 55 0.28 37.55 12.53
C ALA A 55 0.78 37.12 13.93
N SER A 56 0.03 36.30 14.66
CA SER A 56 0.48 35.82 15.96
C SER A 56 -0.02 34.38 16.26
N VAL A 57 0.75 33.69 17.05
CA VAL A 57 0.44 32.32 17.55
C VAL A 57 0.70 32.26 19.05
N VAL A 58 -0.26 31.70 19.77
CA VAL A 58 -0.12 31.38 21.20
C VAL A 58 -0.59 29.94 21.38
N THR A 59 0.23 29.09 21.97
CA THR A 59 -0.11 27.69 22.21
C THR A 59 -0.09 27.35 23.68
N ASP A 60 -1.10 26.62 24.13
CA ASP A 60 -1.18 26.13 25.52
C ASP A 60 -0.38 24.85 25.72
N GLN A 61 -0.33 24.02 24.68
CA GLN A 61 0.40 22.77 24.73
C GLN A 61 1.78 22.91 24.07
N PRO A 62 2.80 22.20 24.59
CA PRO A 62 4.12 22.21 23.99
C PRO A 62 4.08 21.52 22.63
N LEU A 63 4.71 22.15 21.64
CA LEU A 63 4.91 21.62 20.29
C LEU A 63 6.38 21.25 20.08
N ASN A 64 6.61 20.30 19.20
CA ASN A 64 7.94 19.98 18.69
C ASN A 64 8.23 20.94 17.52
N VAL A 65 9.15 21.88 17.73
CA VAL A 65 9.54 22.94 16.79
C VAL A 65 10.84 22.54 16.12
N VAL A 66 10.81 22.31 14.82
CA VAL A 66 11.99 22.00 14.02
C VAL A 66 12.47 23.28 13.34
N LEU A 67 13.69 23.66 13.62
CA LEU A 67 14.35 24.86 13.05
C LEU A 67 15.27 24.46 11.88
N ASN A 68 15.71 25.47 11.13
CA ASN A 68 16.76 25.28 10.14
C ASN A 68 18.01 24.63 10.79
N GLY A 69 18.64 23.65 10.09
CA GLY A 69 19.77 22.90 10.60
C GLY A 69 19.41 21.74 11.54
N ASP A 70 18.17 21.24 11.44
CA ASP A 70 17.65 20.04 12.17
C ASP A 70 17.63 20.18 13.71
N LYS A 71 17.78 21.40 14.23
CA LYS A 71 17.63 21.67 15.65
C LYS A 71 16.15 21.56 16.03
N THR A 72 15.83 20.72 17.00
CA THR A 72 14.46 20.55 17.51
C THR A 72 14.35 21.11 18.92
N LEU A 73 13.34 21.95 19.15
CA LEU A 73 12.95 22.46 20.46
C LEU A 73 11.57 21.90 20.83
N LYS A 74 11.32 21.70 22.11
CA LYS A 74 9.97 21.35 22.61
C LYS A 74 9.51 22.39 23.60
N GLY A 75 8.42 23.07 23.30
CA GLY A 75 7.87 24.13 24.15
C GLY A 75 6.57 24.70 23.59
N SER A 76 5.86 25.46 24.41
CA SER A 76 4.74 26.29 23.98
C SER A 76 5.25 27.51 23.19
N LEU A 77 4.44 27.96 22.25
CA LEU A 77 4.76 29.10 21.38
C LEU A 77 4.00 30.33 21.85
N GLN A 78 4.67 31.48 21.80
CA GLN A 78 4.06 32.78 21.99
C GLN A 78 4.71 33.77 21.05
N THR A 79 3.91 34.51 20.29
CA THR A 79 4.43 35.63 19.47
C THR A 79 4.62 36.84 20.34
N ALA A 80 5.84 37.38 20.37
CA ALA A 80 6.22 38.63 21.05
C ALA A 80 7.19 39.44 20.17
N ASN A 81 6.93 40.71 19.95
CA ASN A 81 7.78 41.61 19.17
C ASN A 81 8.18 41.08 17.78
N ASP A 82 7.21 40.60 17.00
CA ASP A 82 7.38 40.01 15.67
C ASP A 82 8.28 38.73 15.63
N ARG A 83 8.60 38.14 16.78
CA ARG A 83 9.34 36.91 16.93
C ARG A 83 8.48 35.88 17.66
N ILE A 84 8.80 34.62 17.45
CA ILE A 84 8.14 33.51 18.15
C ILE A 84 9.04 33.04 19.29
N GLU A 85 8.57 33.18 20.52
CA GLU A 85 9.21 32.64 21.68
C GLU A 85 8.76 31.21 21.92
N VAL A 86 9.72 30.30 22.04
CA VAL A 86 9.52 28.90 22.38
C VAL A 86 9.90 28.71 23.83
N ALA A 87 8.94 28.43 24.70
CA ALA A 87 9.17 28.16 26.11
C ALA A 87 9.74 26.74 26.31
N ALA A 88 11.01 26.57 26.00
CA ALA A 88 11.71 25.28 26.11
C ALA A 88 12.23 25.05 27.55
N PRO A 89 12.46 23.79 27.99
CA PRO A 89 12.97 23.45 29.33
C PRO A 89 14.31 24.10 29.69
N GLY A 90 15.11 24.54 28.69
CA GLY A 90 16.39 25.25 28.88
C GLY A 90 16.27 26.77 28.92
N GLY A 91 15.05 27.31 29.01
CA GLY A 91 14.73 28.75 28.96
C GLY A 91 14.06 29.13 27.64
N PRO A 92 13.36 30.29 27.60
CA PRO A 92 12.70 30.78 26.40
C PRO A 92 13.73 31.08 25.31
N GLN A 93 13.45 30.59 24.09
CA GLN A 93 14.26 30.86 22.90
C GLN A 93 13.45 31.65 21.88
N SER A 94 13.95 32.81 21.49
CA SER A 94 13.32 33.65 20.48
C SER A 94 13.82 33.23 19.09
N VAL A 95 12.90 32.87 18.19
CA VAL A 95 13.17 32.42 16.82
C VAL A 95 12.36 33.25 15.83
N GLU A 96 12.86 33.43 14.61
CA GLU A 96 12.09 34.04 13.55
C GLU A 96 11.10 33.05 12.95
N ALA A 97 9.93 33.52 12.52
CA ALA A 97 8.90 32.70 11.92
C ALA A 97 9.42 31.93 10.68
N GLY A 98 10.35 32.50 9.92
CA GLY A 98 11.01 31.90 8.75
C GLY A 98 12.03 30.81 9.09
N GLU A 99 12.54 30.76 10.32
CA GLU A 99 13.45 29.70 10.78
C GLU A 99 12.72 28.39 11.13
N ILE A 100 11.40 28.46 11.36
CA ILE A 100 10.58 27.32 11.73
C ILE A 100 10.25 26.49 10.47
N VAL A 101 10.95 25.38 10.29
CA VAL A 101 10.73 24.44 9.18
C VAL A 101 9.46 23.61 9.39
N ALA A 102 9.26 23.09 10.61
CA ALA A 102 8.09 22.31 10.94
C ALA A 102 7.66 22.49 12.39
N LEU A 103 6.36 22.37 12.63
CA LEU A 103 5.75 22.23 13.95
C LEU A 103 5.01 20.90 13.99
N ARG A 104 5.03 20.21 15.14
CA ARG A 104 4.25 18.99 15.35
C ARG A 104 3.80 18.89 16.79
N ASN A 105 2.54 18.54 17.02
CA ASN A 105 2.14 18.08 18.34
C ASN A 105 2.74 16.71 18.64
N ASP A 106 2.62 16.22 19.87
CA ASP A 106 3.25 14.95 20.27
C ASP A 106 2.70 13.74 19.51
N ALA A 107 1.42 13.76 19.12
CA ALA A 107 0.81 12.68 18.33
C ALA A 107 1.39 12.63 16.91
N GLU A 108 1.48 13.79 16.26
CA GLU A 108 2.04 13.92 14.90
C GLU A 108 3.56 13.66 14.91
N GLN A 109 4.27 14.08 15.96
CA GLN A 109 5.70 13.80 16.11
C GLN A 109 5.96 12.29 16.22
N LYS A 110 5.19 11.57 17.04
CA LYS A 110 5.26 10.11 17.13
C LYS A 110 4.94 9.43 15.79
N SER A 111 3.94 9.93 15.09
CA SER A 111 3.59 9.43 13.75
C SER A 111 4.72 9.66 12.75
N TYR A 112 5.34 10.84 12.79
CA TYR A 112 6.48 11.17 11.95
C TYR A 112 7.70 10.29 12.24
N GLU A 113 8.03 10.09 13.51
CA GLU A 113 9.13 9.20 13.93
C GLU A 113 8.88 7.75 13.53
N ARG A 114 7.63 7.28 13.64
CA ARG A 114 7.23 5.94 13.16
C ARG A 114 7.40 5.81 11.64
N LEU A 115 7.15 6.87 10.87
CA LEU A 115 7.41 6.87 9.43
C LEU A 115 8.90 6.89 9.08
N LEU A 116 9.74 7.52 9.92
CA LEU A 116 11.19 7.55 9.72
C LEU A 116 11.85 6.21 10.08
N ARG A 117 11.40 5.59 11.18
CA ARG A 117 11.95 4.33 11.71
C ARG A 117 10.81 3.37 12.07
N PRO A 118 10.09 2.85 11.07
CA PRO A 118 8.95 1.99 11.32
C PRO A 118 9.39 0.67 11.97
N GLY A 119 8.71 0.27 13.02
CA GLY A 119 8.85 -1.05 13.61
C GLY A 119 8.47 -2.18 12.63
N LEU A 120 8.80 -3.42 12.96
CA LEU A 120 8.54 -4.57 12.09
C LEU A 120 7.04 -4.76 11.77
N LEU A 121 6.16 -4.41 12.70
CA LEU A 121 4.70 -4.55 12.57
C LEU A 121 4.01 -3.28 12.05
N ASP A 122 4.76 -2.20 11.83
CA ASP A 122 4.20 -0.95 11.32
C ASP A 122 4.11 -0.94 9.79
N LEU A 123 3.19 -0.12 9.27
CA LEU A 123 3.01 0.15 7.83
C LEU A 123 2.53 -1.06 7.01
N TRP A 124 1.94 -2.05 7.67
CA TRP A 124 1.34 -3.18 6.98
C TRP A 124 -0.08 -2.85 6.53
N THR A 125 -0.38 -3.20 5.30
CA THR A 125 -1.73 -3.26 4.75
C THR A 125 -2.01 -4.70 4.36
N ILE A 126 -3.11 -5.23 4.88
CA ILE A 126 -3.58 -6.59 4.56
C ILE A 126 -4.88 -6.43 3.79
N THR A 127 -4.94 -7.03 2.62
CA THR A 127 -6.16 -7.12 1.82
C THR A 127 -6.48 -8.58 1.55
N GLY A 128 -7.72 -8.94 1.69
CA GLY A 128 -8.19 -10.26 1.33
C GLY A 128 -9.56 -10.17 0.66
N SER A 129 -9.91 -11.15 -0.16
CA SER A 129 -11.23 -11.24 -0.75
C SER A 129 -11.70 -12.67 -0.90
N LEU A 130 -13.01 -12.82 -0.99
CA LEU A 130 -13.68 -14.03 -1.39
C LEU A 130 -14.39 -13.75 -2.71
N ASN A 131 -13.90 -14.33 -3.79
CA ASN A 131 -14.42 -14.08 -5.12
C ASN A 131 -15.02 -15.36 -5.68
N ILE A 132 -16.12 -15.19 -6.40
CA ILE A 132 -16.87 -16.26 -7.03
C ILE A 132 -17.01 -16.01 -8.53
N ALA A 133 -17.07 -17.08 -9.29
CA ALA A 133 -17.51 -17.10 -10.67
C ALA A 133 -18.33 -18.38 -10.89
N GLY A 134 -19.27 -18.37 -11.83
CA GLY A 134 -20.05 -19.57 -12.07
C GLY A 134 -21.04 -19.42 -13.22
N THR A 135 -21.51 -20.58 -13.70
CA THR A 135 -22.57 -20.70 -14.68
C THR A 135 -23.65 -21.65 -14.16
N LYS A 136 -24.88 -21.48 -14.62
CA LYS A 136 -26.01 -22.36 -14.32
C LYS A 136 -26.84 -22.52 -15.60
N GLY A 137 -27.10 -23.74 -16.00
CA GLY A 137 -27.83 -24.10 -17.21
C GLY A 137 -27.51 -25.50 -17.65
N ASN A 138 -27.18 -25.72 -18.92
CA ASN A 138 -26.76 -27.02 -19.45
C ASN A 138 -25.46 -27.54 -18.82
N ALA A 139 -24.61 -26.63 -18.31
CA ALA A 139 -23.50 -26.94 -17.44
C ALA A 139 -23.59 -26.05 -16.18
N ARG A 140 -23.29 -26.61 -15.04
CA ARG A 140 -23.16 -25.87 -13.79
C ARG A 140 -21.68 -25.80 -13.43
N THR A 141 -21.12 -24.59 -13.33
CA THR A 141 -19.76 -24.40 -12.87
C THR A 141 -19.75 -23.50 -11.63
N SER A 142 -18.82 -23.73 -10.74
CA SER A 142 -18.55 -22.83 -9.63
C SER A 142 -17.05 -22.70 -9.40
N THR A 143 -16.56 -21.49 -9.30
CA THR A 143 -15.16 -21.17 -8.99
C THR A 143 -15.13 -20.30 -7.75
N LEU A 144 -14.28 -20.66 -6.80
CA LEU A 144 -14.00 -19.91 -5.61
C LEU A 144 -12.52 -19.52 -5.61
N THR A 145 -12.23 -18.24 -5.40
CA THR A 145 -10.86 -17.77 -5.20
C THR A 145 -10.73 -16.97 -3.91
N THR A 146 -9.61 -17.16 -3.21
CA THR A 146 -9.33 -16.52 -1.93
C THR A 146 -7.95 -15.88 -1.94
N PRO A 147 -7.77 -14.75 -2.63
CA PRO A 147 -6.51 -14.01 -2.58
C PRO A 147 -6.37 -13.26 -1.27
N ILE A 148 -5.17 -13.31 -0.68
CA ILE A 148 -4.76 -12.52 0.48
C ILE A 148 -3.42 -11.86 0.13
N ASN A 149 -3.32 -10.56 0.34
CA ASN A 149 -2.11 -9.80 0.08
C ASN A 149 -1.68 -9.05 1.33
N PHE A 150 -0.38 -9.05 1.57
CA PHE A 150 0.30 -8.33 2.63
C PHE A 150 1.25 -7.34 1.98
N VAL A 151 1.15 -6.08 2.32
CA VAL A 151 2.02 -5.03 1.78
C VAL A 151 2.52 -4.18 2.93
N ARG A 152 3.84 -4.11 3.10
CA ARG A 152 4.49 -3.15 3.97
C ARG A 152 5.23 -2.15 3.11
N ALA A 153 4.85 -0.88 3.20
CA ALA A 153 5.45 0.16 2.38
C ALA A 153 6.02 1.26 3.28
N SER A 154 7.34 1.39 3.29
CA SER A 154 8.07 2.51 3.89
C SER A 154 8.45 3.56 2.82
N ARG A 155 9.11 4.63 3.23
CA ARG A 155 9.61 5.65 2.29
C ARG A 155 10.67 5.11 1.32
N THR A 156 11.43 4.11 1.72
CA THR A 156 12.59 3.59 0.98
C THR A 156 12.44 2.16 0.51
N SER A 157 11.50 1.41 1.06
CA SER A 157 11.35 -0.02 0.76
C SER A 157 9.90 -0.46 0.75
N ARG A 158 9.64 -1.55 0.02
CA ARG A 158 8.34 -2.21 -0.03
C ARG A 158 8.57 -3.71 0.09
N THR A 159 7.89 -4.33 1.04
CA THR A 159 7.78 -5.78 1.19
C THR A 159 6.37 -6.19 0.79
N THR A 160 6.24 -7.25 0.04
CA THR A 160 4.96 -7.83 -0.35
C THR A 160 4.98 -9.31 -0.03
N ALA A 161 3.84 -9.86 0.37
CA ALA A 161 3.61 -11.29 0.37
C ALA A 161 2.18 -11.53 -0.10
N TYR A 162 1.95 -12.64 -0.77
CA TYR A 162 0.62 -12.98 -1.23
C TYR A 162 0.35 -14.48 -1.13
N PHE A 163 -0.90 -14.80 -1.02
CA PHE A 163 -1.44 -16.15 -1.09
C PHE A 163 -2.72 -16.14 -1.91
N ASN A 164 -2.91 -17.10 -2.79
CA ASN A 164 -4.13 -17.28 -3.56
C ASN A 164 -4.47 -18.75 -3.69
N SER A 165 -5.71 -19.12 -3.37
CA SER A 165 -6.27 -20.44 -3.60
C SER A 165 -7.40 -20.37 -4.60
N ILE A 166 -7.35 -21.21 -5.62
CA ILE A 166 -8.35 -21.32 -6.68
C ILE A 166 -8.92 -22.71 -6.66
N ARG A 167 -10.24 -22.83 -6.59
CA ARG A 167 -10.96 -24.12 -6.66
C ARG A 167 -12.15 -23.97 -7.58
N SER A 168 -12.22 -24.82 -8.60
CA SER A 168 -13.36 -24.87 -9.51
C SER A 168 -13.93 -26.27 -9.58
N ARG A 169 -15.26 -26.33 -9.73
CA ARG A 169 -16.02 -27.55 -9.97
C ARG A 169 -16.94 -27.34 -11.15
N ALA A 170 -17.20 -28.37 -11.90
CA ALA A 170 -18.21 -28.40 -12.94
C ALA A 170 -19.07 -29.65 -12.78
N GLU A 171 -20.37 -29.48 -12.95
CA GLU A 171 -21.34 -30.56 -13.05
C GLU A 171 -21.84 -30.59 -14.52
N VAL A 172 -21.60 -31.74 -15.20
CA VAL A 172 -22.06 -31.97 -16.56
C VAL A 172 -22.79 -33.30 -16.57
N ASN A 173 -24.04 -33.29 -17.02
CA ASN A 173 -24.92 -34.48 -17.05
C ASN A 173 -25.06 -35.17 -15.70
N GLY A 174 -25.12 -34.39 -14.60
CA GLY A 174 -25.27 -34.93 -13.24
C GLY A 174 -23.99 -35.49 -12.61
N VAL A 175 -22.84 -35.38 -13.28
CA VAL A 175 -21.54 -35.81 -12.76
C VAL A 175 -20.75 -34.56 -12.29
N ASP A 176 -20.46 -34.53 -11.00
CA ASP A 176 -19.58 -33.52 -10.40
C ASP A 176 -18.12 -33.85 -10.62
N ALA A 177 -17.37 -32.94 -11.21
CA ALA A 177 -15.93 -33.04 -11.37
C ALA A 177 -15.23 -31.75 -10.92
N GLN A 178 -14.10 -31.92 -10.24
CA GLN A 178 -13.21 -30.81 -9.95
C GLN A 178 -12.46 -30.41 -11.23
N THR A 179 -12.57 -29.15 -11.68
CA THR A 179 -12.01 -28.68 -12.94
C THR A 179 -10.82 -27.74 -12.78
N ALA A 180 -10.61 -27.15 -11.58
CA ALA A 180 -9.39 -26.45 -11.25
C ALA A 180 -9.07 -26.56 -9.75
N GLN A 181 -7.79 -26.71 -9.46
CA GLN A 181 -7.22 -26.61 -8.12
C GLN A 181 -5.81 -26.05 -8.24
N ALA A 182 -5.64 -24.80 -7.85
CA ALA A 182 -4.34 -24.15 -7.84
C ALA A 182 -4.12 -23.40 -6.53
N ILE A 183 -2.87 -23.41 -6.07
CA ILE A 183 -2.40 -22.64 -4.92
C ILE A 183 -1.17 -21.87 -5.37
N ARG A 184 -1.18 -20.56 -5.14
CA ARG A 184 -0.07 -19.67 -5.48
C ARG A 184 0.28 -18.83 -4.27
N GLY A 185 1.56 -18.60 -4.06
CA GLY A 185 2.03 -17.74 -3.00
C GLY A 185 3.45 -17.28 -3.25
N GLY A 186 3.83 -16.20 -2.62
CA GLY A 186 5.17 -15.67 -2.79
C GLY A 186 5.40 -14.46 -1.93
N TRP A 187 6.65 -14.00 -1.93
CA TRP A 187 6.98 -12.73 -1.33
C TRP A 187 7.98 -11.96 -2.21
N GLY A 188 8.00 -10.66 -2.03
CA GLY A 188 8.93 -9.78 -2.74
C GLY A 188 9.40 -8.65 -1.84
N TYR A 189 10.60 -8.19 -2.13
CA TYR A 189 11.19 -7.03 -1.49
C TYR A 189 11.73 -6.09 -2.57
N SER A 190 11.44 -4.80 -2.43
CA SER A 190 12.04 -3.77 -3.27
C SER A 190 12.58 -2.63 -2.42
N ARG A 191 13.70 -2.05 -2.85
CA ARG A 191 14.34 -0.92 -2.20
C ARG A 191 14.66 0.18 -3.21
N ASN A 192 14.23 1.39 -2.91
CA ASN A 192 14.55 2.55 -3.73
C ASN A 192 16.05 2.86 -3.65
N VAL A 193 16.71 2.94 -4.78
CA VAL A 193 18.10 3.38 -4.92
C VAL A 193 18.19 4.84 -5.37
N SER A 194 17.11 5.36 -5.94
CA SER A 194 16.94 6.79 -6.24
C SER A 194 15.46 7.19 -6.14
N LYS A 195 15.12 8.44 -6.50
CA LYS A 195 13.72 8.91 -6.52
C LYS A 195 12.82 8.10 -7.46
N ARG A 196 13.38 7.47 -8.50
CA ARG A 196 12.62 6.72 -9.52
C ARG A 196 13.09 5.29 -9.71
N ALA A 197 14.36 4.98 -9.42
CA ALA A 197 14.92 3.64 -9.60
C ALA A 197 14.86 2.84 -8.30
N PHE A 198 14.61 1.54 -8.43
CA PHE A 198 14.62 0.58 -7.31
C PHE A 198 15.20 -0.75 -7.73
N VAL A 199 15.76 -1.48 -6.78
CA VAL A 199 16.13 -2.89 -6.91
C VAL A 199 15.02 -3.75 -6.33
N ASN A 200 14.80 -4.94 -6.88
CA ASN A 200 13.82 -5.88 -6.38
C ASN A 200 14.33 -7.30 -6.36
N GLY A 201 13.85 -8.09 -5.41
CA GLY A 201 13.99 -9.53 -5.36
C GLY A 201 12.64 -10.14 -4.99
N PHE A 202 12.35 -11.34 -5.51
CA PHE A 202 11.11 -12.03 -5.24
C PHE A 202 11.28 -13.54 -5.31
N ASN A 203 10.36 -14.25 -4.70
CA ASN A 203 10.11 -15.64 -4.97
C ASN A 203 8.62 -15.92 -5.14
N ASP A 204 8.30 -16.91 -5.95
CA ASP A 204 6.95 -17.39 -6.16
C ASP A 204 6.90 -18.91 -6.06
N TYR A 205 5.82 -19.40 -5.50
CA TYR A 205 5.49 -20.82 -5.39
C TYR A 205 4.13 -21.05 -6.03
N GLU A 206 4.04 -22.08 -6.87
CA GLU A 206 2.80 -22.44 -7.53
C GLU A 206 2.62 -23.96 -7.54
N TYR A 207 1.40 -24.38 -7.20
CA TYR A 207 0.86 -25.71 -7.41
C TYR A 207 -0.36 -25.57 -8.31
N ASP A 208 -0.47 -26.40 -9.35
CA ASP A 208 -1.64 -26.42 -10.22
C ASP A 208 -1.91 -27.85 -10.71
N LYS A 209 -2.87 -28.51 -10.08
CA LYS A 209 -3.23 -29.90 -10.38
C LYS A 209 -3.63 -30.12 -11.84
N PHE A 210 -4.31 -29.15 -12.45
CA PHE A 210 -4.86 -29.30 -13.81
C PHE A 210 -3.83 -29.02 -14.90
N GLN A 211 -2.73 -28.36 -14.55
CA GLN A 211 -1.54 -28.29 -15.39
C GLN A 211 -0.55 -29.43 -15.11
N SER A 212 -0.91 -30.37 -14.23
CA SER A 212 -0.02 -31.46 -13.76
C SER A 212 1.26 -30.88 -13.10
N LEU A 213 1.18 -29.68 -12.54
CA LEU A 213 2.27 -28.97 -11.90
C LEU A 213 2.21 -29.20 -10.38
N ASP A 214 3.09 -30.07 -9.89
CA ASP A 214 3.20 -30.32 -8.44
C ASP A 214 3.81 -29.16 -7.70
N LEU A 215 4.82 -28.53 -8.30
CA LEU A 215 5.48 -27.38 -7.71
C LEU A 215 6.27 -26.61 -8.76
N ARG A 216 6.05 -25.32 -8.82
CA ARG A 216 6.92 -24.34 -9.46
C ARG A 216 7.53 -23.47 -8.37
N VAL A 217 8.84 -23.29 -8.42
CA VAL A 217 9.57 -22.32 -7.59
C VAL A 217 10.30 -21.37 -8.51
N VAL A 218 10.04 -20.08 -8.35
CA VAL A 218 10.73 -19.02 -9.06
C VAL A 218 11.47 -18.17 -8.05
N LEU A 219 12.73 -17.94 -8.27
CA LEU A 219 13.56 -17.01 -7.50
C LEU A 219 14.17 -15.99 -8.47
N GLY A 220 13.84 -14.73 -8.28
CA GLY A 220 14.26 -13.69 -9.22
C GLY A 220 14.64 -12.38 -8.54
N GLY A 221 15.35 -11.56 -9.33
CA GLY A 221 15.74 -10.22 -8.92
C GLY A 221 16.09 -9.35 -10.11
N GLY A 222 16.05 -8.05 -9.91
CA GLY A 222 16.29 -7.12 -11.00
C GLY A 222 16.18 -5.66 -10.59
N LEU A 223 15.99 -4.84 -11.60
CA LEU A 223 15.86 -3.40 -11.49
C LEU A 223 14.46 -2.97 -11.91
N GLY A 224 14.01 -1.89 -11.31
CA GLY A 224 12.75 -1.27 -11.69
C GLY A 224 12.88 0.25 -11.78
N TYR A 225 12.01 0.84 -12.58
CA TYR A 225 11.95 2.27 -12.77
C TYR A 225 10.52 2.78 -12.73
N GLN A 226 10.27 3.83 -11.93
CA GLN A 226 8.98 4.50 -11.84
C GLN A 226 8.86 5.50 -12.98
N LEU A 227 8.12 5.15 -14.02
CA LEU A 227 7.88 6.01 -15.18
C LEU A 227 7.01 7.20 -14.79
N TRP A 228 6.02 6.94 -13.97
CA TRP A 228 5.05 7.94 -13.55
C TRP A 228 4.60 7.68 -12.10
N THR A 229 4.55 8.76 -11.29
CA THR A 229 4.03 8.74 -9.92
C THR A 229 3.31 10.05 -9.65
N ARG A 230 2.03 9.96 -9.28
CA ARG A 230 1.17 11.08 -8.87
C ARG A 230 0.25 10.60 -7.73
N GLU A 231 -0.48 11.51 -7.12
CA GLU A 231 -1.50 11.16 -6.11
C GLU A 231 -2.59 10.23 -6.65
N SER A 232 -2.93 10.38 -7.95
CA SER A 232 -3.90 9.54 -8.66
C SER A 232 -3.38 8.15 -8.99
N GLY A 233 -2.06 7.88 -8.92
CA GLY A 233 -1.55 6.55 -9.23
C GLY A 233 -0.07 6.51 -9.59
N ARG A 234 0.36 5.35 -10.08
CA ARG A 234 1.74 5.08 -10.47
C ARG A 234 1.83 4.05 -11.58
N LEU A 235 2.86 4.18 -12.41
CA LEU A 235 3.30 3.20 -13.39
C LEU A 235 4.77 2.92 -13.19
N SER A 236 5.14 1.67 -13.00
CA SER A 236 6.54 1.22 -12.95
C SER A 236 6.79 0.10 -13.94
N VAL A 237 8.02 0.02 -14.43
CA VAL A 237 8.54 -1.08 -15.23
C VAL A 237 9.62 -1.80 -14.45
N VAL A 238 9.76 -3.08 -14.68
CA VAL A 238 10.75 -3.93 -14.04
C VAL A 238 11.39 -4.86 -15.07
N GLY A 239 12.61 -5.27 -14.81
CA GLY A 239 13.32 -6.27 -15.62
C GLY A 239 14.47 -6.86 -14.84
N GLY A 240 14.83 -8.10 -15.17
CA GLY A 240 15.88 -8.82 -14.47
C GLY A 240 16.01 -10.27 -14.87
N ALA A 241 16.59 -11.06 -13.98
CA ALA A 241 16.78 -12.49 -14.17
C ALA A 241 16.09 -13.28 -13.06
N ALA A 242 15.67 -14.49 -13.41
CA ALA A 242 15.08 -15.42 -12.48
C ALA A 242 15.58 -16.84 -12.76
N TRP A 243 15.59 -17.65 -11.71
CA TRP A 243 15.72 -19.09 -11.80
C TRP A 243 14.34 -19.72 -11.55
N ASN A 244 13.96 -20.64 -12.40
CA ASN A 244 12.68 -21.34 -12.36
C ASN A 244 12.93 -22.84 -12.29
N ARG A 245 12.25 -23.50 -11.35
CA ARG A 245 12.21 -24.96 -11.23
C ARG A 245 10.77 -25.43 -11.17
N GLU A 246 10.41 -26.33 -12.07
CA GLU A 246 9.08 -26.90 -12.22
C GLU A 246 9.15 -28.41 -12.08
N LYS A 247 8.31 -28.95 -11.22
CA LYS A 247 8.09 -30.40 -11.09
C LYS A 247 6.70 -30.73 -11.60
N PHE A 248 6.64 -31.62 -12.59
CA PHE A 248 5.39 -32.07 -13.19
C PHE A 248 5.17 -33.57 -12.91
N SER A 249 3.92 -33.93 -12.67
CA SER A 249 3.45 -35.33 -12.56
C SER A 249 2.22 -35.52 -13.44
N PRO A 250 2.41 -35.68 -14.76
CA PRO A 250 1.32 -35.96 -15.70
C PRO A 250 0.69 -37.30 -15.39
N GLU A 251 -0.63 -37.46 -15.59
CA GLU A 251 -1.33 -38.70 -15.36
C GLU A 251 -0.91 -39.85 -16.34
N THR A 252 -0.48 -39.45 -17.55
CA THR A 252 -0.18 -40.38 -18.66
C THR A 252 1.31 -40.51 -18.98
N ALA A 253 2.20 -39.89 -18.20
CA ALA A 253 3.65 -39.91 -18.42
C ALA A 253 4.39 -39.89 -17.08
N PRO A 254 5.66 -40.36 -17.03
CA PRO A 254 6.48 -40.25 -15.82
C PRO A 254 6.66 -38.81 -15.35
N ALA A 255 6.77 -38.66 -14.04
CA ALA A 255 7.09 -37.37 -13.44
C ALA A 255 8.46 -36.82 -13.94
N PHE A 256 8.55 -35.53 -14.18
CA PHE A 256 9.77 -34.94 -14.65
C PHE A 256 9.96 -33.53 -14.04
N THR A 257 11.21 -33.05 -14.10
CA THR A 257 11.57 -31.71 -13.58
C THR A 257 12.19 -30.89 -14.70
N ARG A 258 11.77 -29.63 -14.81
CA ARG A 258 12.40 -28.61 -15.67
C ARG A 258 13.10 -27.59 -14.79
N ASN A 259 14.30 -27.19 -15.22
CA ASN A 259 15.01 -26.05 -14.62
C ASN A 259 15.35 -25.07 -15.74
N SER A 260 15.17 -23.78 -15.50
CA SER A 260 15.49 -22.74 -16.48
C SER A 260 16.03 -21.49 -15.82
N ALA A 261 17.01 -20.88 -16.48
CA ALA A 261 17.30 -19.46 -16.28
C ALA A 261 16.35 -18.65 -17.15
N GLU A 262 15.76 -17.62 -16.61
CA GLU A 262 14.77 -16.79 -17.28
C GLU A 262 15.20 -15.32 -17.22
N ALA A 263 15.06 -14.59 -18.33
CA ALA A 263 15.02 -13.15 -18.34
C ALA A 263 13.55 -12.72 -18.18
N TYR A 264 13.27 -11.81 -17.24
CA TYR A 264 11.92 -11.30 -17.07
C TYR A 264 11.85 -9.79 -17.25
N TRP A 265 10.67 -9.34 -17.69
CA TRP A 265 10.31 -7.94 -17.77
C TRP A 265 8.81 -7.76 -17.59
N GLY A 266 8.40 -6.55 -17.25
CA GLY A 266 6.98 -6.26 -17.06
C GLY A 266 6.73 -4.88 -16.50
N ASN A 267 5.46 -4.65 -16.16
CA ASN A 267 5.02 -3.40 -15.56
C ASN A 267 3.98 -3.64 -14.46
N ASP A 268 3.89 -2.65 -13.55
CA ASP A 268 2.83 -2.52 -12.56
C ASP A 268 2.19 -1.15 -12.74
N PHE A 269 0.87 -1.16 -12.87
CA PHE A 269 0.06 0.04 -12.98
C PHE A 269 -1.00 0.06 -11.87
N ASN A 270 -1.12 1.19 -11.17
CA ASN A 270 -2.16 1.43 -10.19
C ASN A 270 -2.73 2.82 -10.45
N TYR A 271 -4.05 2.94 -10.50
CA TYR A 271 -4.71 4.20 -10.77
C TYR A 271 -5.99 4.35 -9.94
N LYS A 272 -6.18 5.50 -9.31
CA LYS A 272 -7.42 5.87 -8.62
C LYS A 272 -8.34 6.52 -9.64
N LEU A 273 -9.37 5.81 -10.07
CA LEU A 273 -10.40 6.35 -10.97
C LEU A 273 -11.20 7.46 -10.28
N ASN A 274 -11.46 7.29 -8.99
CA ASN A 274 -12.12 8.26 -8.12
C ASN A 274 -11.74 7.98 -6.65
N ALA A 275 -12.35 8.69 -5.70
CA ALA A 275 -12.09 8.54 -4.27
C ALA A 275 -12.38 7.13 -3.71
N ARG A 276 -13.20 6.33 -4.40
CA ARG A 276 -13.63 5.00 -3.93
C ARG A 276 -13.18 3.85 -4.83
N THR A 277 -12.83 4.12 -6.08
CA THR A 277 -12.53 3.08 -7.07
C THR A 277 -11.09 3.18 -7.54
N SER A 278 -10.37 2.09 -7.45
CA SER A 278 -9.00 1.93 -7.93
C SER A 278 -8.90 0.82 -8.98
N LEU A 279 -8.03 1.02 -9.95
CA LEU A 279 -7.65 0.06 -10.98
C LEU A 279 -6.21 -0.39 -10.72
N THR A 280 -5.97 -1.68 -10.86
CA THR A 280 -4.63 -2.28 -10.77
C THR A 280 -4.38 -3.14 -12.00
N GLN A 281 -3.16 -3.13 -12.51
CA GLN A 281 -2.73 -4.02 -13.58
C GLN A 281 -1.29 -4.43 -13.30
N ALA A 282 -0.98 -5.71 -13.54
CA ALA A 282 0.36 -6.26 -13.53
C ALA A 282 0.58 -7.13 -14.76
N PHE A 283 1.71 -6.93 -15.40
CA PHE A 283 2.15 -7.75 -16.52
C PHE A 283 3.56 -8.24 -16.23
N ARG A 284 3.80 -9.52 -16.46
CA ARG A 284 5.13 -10.15 -16.37
C ARG A 284 5.31 -11.13 -17.51
N MET A 285 6.40 -10.98 -18.25
CA MET A 285 6.86 -11.94 -19.24
C MET A 285 8.19 -12.52 -18.79
N PHE A 286 8.30 -13.82 -18.86
CA PHE A 286 9.52 -14.59 -18.54
C PHE A 286 9.96 -15.34 -19.79
N ASN A 287 11.12 -15.02 -20.31
CA ASN A 287 11.72 -15.68 -21.46
C ASN A 287 12.74 -16.72 -20.96
N ASN A 288 12.55 -17.96 -21.36
CA ASN A 288 13.45 -19.04 -21.00
C ASN A 288 14.78 -18.92 -21.77
N MET A 289 15.85 -18.62 -21.04
CA MET A 289 17.19 -18.48 -21.63
C MET A 289 17.91 -19.82 -21.81
N SER A 290 17.43 -20.88 -21.13
CA SER A 290 17.98 -22.23 -21.25
C SER A 290 17.40 -22.96 -22.47
N ASN A 291 16.18 -22.62 -22.92
CA ASN A 291 15.52 -23.19 -24.08
C ASN A 291 14.89 -22.07 -24.91
N GLY A 292 15.57 -21.64 -25.95
CA GLY A 292 15.13 -20.55 -26.80
C GLY A 292 13.71 -20.76 -27.37
N GLY A 293 12.93 -19.67 -27.46
CA GLY A 293 11.55 -19.69 -27.95
C GLY A 293 10.49 -20.07 -26.90
N GLN A 294 10.88 -20.55 -25.73
CA GLN A 294 9.94 -20.82 -24.65
C GLN A 294 9.76 -19.58 -23.77
N TYR A 295 8.52 -19.28 -23.43
CA TYR A 295 8.19 -18.14 -22.56
C TYR A 295 6.87 -18.39 -21.83
N ARG A 296 6.64 -17.62 -20.76
CA ARG A 296 5.38 -17.56 -20.04
C ARG A 296 4.98 -16.11 -19.79
N VAL A 297 3.69 -15.86 -19.77
CA VAL A 297 3.12 -14.53 -19.52
C VAL A 297 2.12 -14.64 -18.39
N ASN A 298 2.25 -13.72 -17.43
CA ASN A 298 1.26 -13.50 -16.39
C ASN A 298 0.69 -12.10 -16.57
N PHE A 299 -0.62 -12.01 -16.75
CA PHE A 299 -1.34 -10.76 -16.84
C PHE A 299 -2.48 -10.75 -15.84
N ASP A 300 -2.53 -9.72 -15.02
CA ASP A 300 -3.58 -9.49 -14.05
C ASP A 300 -4.10 -8.06 -14.19
N ILE A 301 -5.41 -7.91 -14.24
CA ILE A 301 -6.08 -6.61 -14.17
C ILE A 301 -7.26 -6.72 -13.20
N GLY A 302 -7.46 -5.70 -12.37
CA GLY A 302 -8.53 -5.69 -11.41
C GLY A 302 -8.99 -4.29 -11.08
N ALA A 303 -10.26 -4.19 -10.69
CA ALA A 303 -10.85 -2.99 -10.14
C ALA A 303 -11.40 -3.30 -8.75
N ALA A 304 -11.16 -2.39 -7.81
CA ALA A 304 -11.68 -2.46 -6.45
C ALA A 304 -12.46 -1.18 -6.14
N THR A 305 -13.72 -1.33 -5.75
CA THR A 305 -14.59 -0.22 -5.33
C THR A 305 -14.88 -0.33 -3.84
N GLN A 306 -14.51 0.69 -3.09
CA GLN A 306 -14.76 0.77 -1.66
C GLN A 306 -16.24 1.03 -1.39
N LEU A 307 -16.91 0.09 -0.73
CA LEU A 307 -18.30 0.18 -0.30
C LEU A 307 -18.41 0.84 1.08
N THR A 308 -17.52 0.43 1.99
CA THR A 308 -17.37 1.02 3.33
C THR A 308 -15.87 1.21 3.64
N LYS A 309 -15.50 1.69 4.82
CA LYS A 309 -14.10 1.90 5.21
C LYS A 309 -13.24 0.62 5.15
N TRP A 310 -13.84 -0.54 5.30
CA TRP A 310 -13.15 -1.85 5.36
C TRP A 310 -13.62 -2.85 4.31
N LEU A 311 -14.78 -2.61 3.64
CA LEU A 311 -15.40 -3.53 2.68
C LEU A 311 -15.21 -2.98 1.26
N THR A 312 -14.77 -3.83 0.34
CA THR A 312 -14.61 -3.53 -1.09
C THR A 312 -15.37 -4.54 -1.95
N TRP A 313 -15.86 -4.08 -3.09
CA TRP A 313 -16.28 -4.94 -4.19
C TRP A 313 -15.17 -5.00 -5.21
N ASN A 314 -14.80 -6.23 -5.61
CA ASN A 314 -13.67 -6.49 -6.49
C ASN A 314 -14.13 -7.21 -7.76
N VAL A 315 -13.54 -6.82 -8.88
CA VAL A 315 -13.64 -7.52 -10.18
C VAL A 315 -12.23 -7.71 -10.68
N SER A 316 -11.90 -8.92 -11.16
CA SER A 316 -10.56 -9.18 -11.70
C SER A 316 -10.58 -10.15 -12.87
N VAL A 317 -9.58 -10.00 -13.73
CA VAL A 317 -9.24 -10.90 -14.82
C VAL A 317 -7.77 -11.26 -14.66
N SER A 318 -7.47 -12.55 -14.69
CA SER A 318 -6.13 -13.11 -14.64
C SER A 318 -5.92 -14.03 -15.82
N ASP A 319 -4.83 -13.83 -16.55
CA ASP A 319 -4.43 -14.64 -17.70
C ASP A 319 -3.04 -15.23 -17.47
N ARG A 320 -2.92 -16.53 -17.71
CA ARG A 320 -1.67 -17.30 -17.55
C ARG A 320 -1.39 -18.05 -18.84
N TYR A 321 -0.37 -17.60 -19.55
CA TYR A 321 0.06 -18.19 -20.79
C TYR A 321 1.40 -18.92 -20.60
N LEU A 322 1.49 -20.14 -21.13
CA LEU A 322 2.70 -20.96 -21.18
C LEU A 322 2.93 -21.44 -22.60
N SER A 323 4.02 -21.06 -23.25
CA SER A 323 4.30 -21.42 -24.65
C SER A 323 4.60 -22.92 -24.83
N ASN A 324 5.06 -23.61 -23.77
CA ASN A 324 5.41 -25.04 -23.80
C ASN A 324 4.70 -25.79 -22.64
N PRO A 325 3.36 -25.94 -22.67
CA PRO A 325 2.63 -26.69 -21.67
C PRO A 325 2.96 -28.19 -21.73
N VAL A 326 2.56 -28.93 -20.73
CA VAL A 326 2.60 -30.40 -20.75
C VAL A 326 1.65 -30.93 -21.84
N ALA A 327 2.02 -31.99 -22.50
CA ALA A 327 1.20 -32.61 -23.58
C ALA A 327 -0.26 -32.82 -23.12
N GLY A 328 -1.21 -32.42 -23.97
CA GLY A 328 -2.64 -32.48 -23.69
C GLY A 328 -3.19 -31.32 -22.85
N ARG A 329 -2.37 -30.36 -22.44
CA ARG A 329 -2.80 -29.14 -21.72
C ARG A 329 -2.84 -27.93 -22.66
N LYS A 330 -3.74 -26.97 -22.37
CA LYS A 330 -3.83 -25.70 -23.12
C LYS A 330 -2.70 -24.76 -22.73
N ASN A 331 -2.35 -23.87 -23.66
CA ASN A 331 -1.34 -22.85 -23.45
C ASN A 331 -1.81 -21.71 -22.52
N ASN A 332 -3.12 -21.48 -22.49
CA ASN A 332 -3.70 -20.30 -21.84
C ASN A 332 -4.81 -20.66 -20.85
N ASP A 333 -4.74 -20.07 -19.65
CA ASP A 333 -5.74 -20.16 -18.59
C ASP A 333 -6.24 -18.77 -18.25
N LEU A 334 -7.48 -18.48 -18.65
CA LEU A 334 -8.16 -17.21 -18.35
C LEU A 334 -9.14 -17.40 -17.19
N LEU A 335 -8.99 -16.58 -16.15
CA LEU A 335 -9.87 -16.55 -14.98
C LEU A 335 -10.42 -15.14 -14.79
N TYR A 336 -11.72 -15.02 -14.72
CA TYR A 336 -12.42 -13.78 -14.34
C TYR A 336 -13.26 -14.03 -13.10
N THR A 337 -13.20 -13.10 -12.15
CA THR A 337 -13.89 -13.24 -10.86
C THR A 337 -14.49 -11.94 -10.40
N THR A 338 -15.51 -12.05 -9.56
CA THR A 338 -16.08 -10.93 -8.79
C THR A 338 -16.30 -11.37 -7.35
N GLY A 339 -16.21 -10.45 -6.41
CA GLY A 339 -16.39 -10.79 -5.00
C GLY A 339 -16.26 -9.62 -4.06
N LEU A 340 -16.37 -9.95 -2.77
CA LEU A 340 -16.22 -9.00 -1.68
C LEU A 340 -14.86 -9.18 -1.02
N GLY A 341 -14.24 -8.06 -0.68
CA GLY A 341 -12.96 -8.03 -0.02
C GLY A 341 -12.94 -7.13 1.20
N PHE A 342 -11.91 -7.30 2.00
CA PHE A 342 -11.64 -6.46 3.16
C PHE A 342 -10.24 -5.85 3.08
N THR A 343 -10.09 -4.69 3.71
CA THR A 343 -8.81 -4.00 3.86
C THR A 343 -8.57 -3.67 5.31
N PHE A 344 -7.43 -4.07 5.82
CA PHE A 344 -6.94 -3.70 7.14
C PHE A 344 -5.56 -3.04 6.99
N ALA A 345 -5.41 -1.83 7.56
CA ALA A 345 -4.15 -1.07 7.58
C ALA A 345 -3.75 -0.75 9.02
N ARG A 346 -2.47 -0.89 9.35
CA ARG A 346 -1.90 -0.59 10.66
C ARG A 346 -0.67 0.32 10.55
#